data_6d70eb8b74d6c5f2c839ae927d116164
#
_entry.id   6d70eb8b74d6c5f2c839ae927d116164
#
_cell.length_a   1.000
_cell.length_b   1.000
_cell.length_c   1.000
_cell.angle_alpha   90.00
_cell.angle_beta   90.00
_cell.angle_gamma   90.00
#
_symmetry.space_group_name_H-M   'P 1'
#
loop_
_entity.id
_entity.type
_entity.pdbx_description
1 polymer ?
#
loop_
_entity_poly.entity_id
_entity_poly.type
_entity_poly.pdbx_seq_one_letter_code
_entity_poly.pdbx_strand_id
1 'polypeptide(L)'
;MFKSLFENISPKNFYYFSSKIIPWAFLISIIFIGYGLYLGLFVAPSDYQQGDAFRIIYVHVPSAWLSLFAYSAVFICSIISLIWKIKVFEILTIASAKNGALFTFLALATGAIWGKPMWGTWWVWDARLTSELILLFIYLAIILLYYSFDDYRKGAKAANILAIVGFINIPIIHFSVEWWNTLHQGPSVMKFSSPSIASEMLYPLIYTTVGFTAYLVGAILLSSRNDLIIREKNTNWISSI
;
A
#
# COMPACT_ATOMS: atom_id res chain seq x y z
N MET A 1 -10.07 6.97 29.25
CA MET A 1 -10.69 6.83 27.92
C MET A 1 -9.77 6.16 26.90
N PHE A 2 -8.51 6.60 26.68
CA PHE A 2 -7.60 5.92 25.74
C PHE A 2 -7.20 4.49 26.15
N LYS A 3 -7.02 4.20 27.45
CA LYS A 3 -6.65 2.86 27.93
C LYS A 3 -7.69 1.79 27.61
N SER A 4 -8.98 2.10 27.71
CA SER A 4 -10.06 1.18 27.40
C SER A 4 -10.22 0.86 25.92
N LEU A 5 -9.88 1.79 25.03
CA LEU A 5 -9.84 1.56 23.57
C LEU A 5 -8.75 0.55 23.19
N PHE A 6 -7.61 0.57 23.87
CA PHE A 6 -6.48 -0.30 23.57
C PHE A 6 -6.54 -1.66 24.31
N GLU A 7 -7.30 -1.78 25.39
CA GLU A 7 -7.55 -3.06 26.07
C GLU A 7 -8.28 -4.07 25.16
N ASN A 8 -9.08 -3.58 24.20
CA ASN A 8 -9.74 -4.40 23.17
C ASN A 8 -8.82 -4.85 22.04
N ILE A 9 -7.60 -4.27 21.90
CA ILE A 9 -6.62 -4.63 20.87
C ILE A 9 -5.59 -5.62 21.46
N SER A 10 -6.08 -6.67 22.15
CA SER A 10 -5.21 -7.75 22.56
C SER A 10 -4.83 -8.64 21.36
N PRO A 11 -3.66 -9.32 21.38
CA PRO A 11 -3.27 -10.29 20.37
C PRO A 11 -4.36 -11.29 20.00
N LYS A 12 -5.01 -11.86 21.01
CA LYS A 12 -6.12 -12.82 20.86
C LYS A 12 -7.33 -12.20 20.14
N ASN A 13 -7.76 -11.01 20.55
CA ASN A 13 -8.91 -10.33 19.95
C ASN A 13 -8.63 -9.93 18.51
N PHE A 14 -7.41 -9.45 18.24
CA PHE A 14 -6.97 -9.14 16.87
C PHE A 14 -6.96 -10.37 15.96
N TYR A 15 -6.55 -11.53 16.47
CA TYR A 15 -6.59 -12.79 15.73
C TYR A 15 -8.01 -13.13 15.27
N TYR A 16 -8.98 -13.13 16.18
CA TYR A 16 -10.37 -13.44 15.84
C TYR A 16 -11.02 -12.39 14.95
N PHE A 17 -10.72 -11.13 15.18
CA PHE A 17 -11.19 -10.03 14.32
C PHE A 17 -10.67 -10.17 12.90
N SER A 18 -9.37 -10.34 12.74
CA SER A 18 -8.74 -10.48 11.42
C SER A 18 -9.21 -11.74 10.70
N SER A 19 -9.38 -12.85 11.41
CA SER A 19 -9.88 -14.11 10.83
C SER A 19 -11.28 -13.99 10.23
N LYS A 20 -12.12 -13.11 10.78
CA LYS A 20 -13.46 -12.85 10.23
C LYS A 20 -13.43 -11.95 8.99
N ILE A 21 -12.51 -10.99 8.93
CA ILE A 21 -12.44 -10.00 7.84
C ILE A 21 -11.70 -10.53 6.61
N ILE A 22 -10.62 -11.29 6.80
CA ILE A 22 -9.73 -11.74 5.71
C ILE A 22 -10.51 -12.40 4.56
N PRO A 23 -11.40 -13.38 4.76
CA PRO A 23 -12.09 -14.04 3.64
C PRO A 23 -12.96 -13.07 2.83
N TRP A 24 -13.63 -12.14 3.50
CA TRP A 24 -14.46 -11.13 2.84
C TRP A 24 -13.62 -10.11 2.07
N ALA A 25 -12.49 -9.69 2.65
CA ALA A 25 -11.57 -8.79 1.98
C ALA A 25 -11.04 -9.39 0.67
N PHE A 26 -10.63 -10.66 0.67
CA PHE A 26 -10.20 -11.33 -0.55
C PHE A 26 -11.34 -11.61 -1.53
N LEU A 27 -12.53 -11.96 -1.05
CA LEU A 27 -13.71 -12.14 -1.91
C LEU A 27 -14.05 -10.84 -2.65
N ILE A 28 -14.13 -9.71 -1.93
CA ILE A 28 -14.36 -8.38 -2.51
C ILE A 28 -13.24 -8.06 -3.50
N SER A 29 -11.99 -8.32 -3.14
CA SER A 29 -10.84 -8.08 -4.01
C SER A 29 -10.97 -8.82 -5.34
N ILE A 30 -11.23 -10.12 -5.32
CA ILE A 30 -11.36 -10.94 -6.54
C ILE A 30 -12.49 -10.41 -7.42
N ILE A 31 -13.66 -10.12 -6.85
CA ILE A 31 -14.82 -9.63 -7.60
C ILE A 31 -14.51 -8.28 -8.25
N PHE A 32 -14.00 -7.32 -7.46
CA PHE A 32 -13.82 -5.96 -7.94
C PHE A 32 -12.61 -5.81 -8.87
N ILE A 33 -11.50 -6.52 -8.63
CA ILE A 33 -10.38 -6.55 -9.56
C ILE A 33 -10.78 -7.24 -10.85
N GLY A 34 -11.42 -8.43 -10.77
CA GLY A 34 -11.84 -9.19 -11.95
C GLY A 34 -12.81 -8.41 -12.82
N TYR A 35 -13.86 -7.83 -12.22
CA TYR A 35 -14.84 -7.02 -12.94
C TYR A 35 -14.24 -5.72 -13.48
N GLY A 36 -13.46 -5.01 -12.66
CA GLY A 36 -12.81 -3.76 -13.08
C GLY A 36 -11.81 -3.96 -14.21
N LEU A 37 -10.99 -5.03 -14.16
CA LEU A 37 -10.09 -5.37 -15.25
C LEU A 37 -10.85 -5.83 -16.51
N TYR A 38 -11.92 -6.60 -16.36
CA TYR A 38 -12.77 -6.94 -17.50
C TYR A 38 -13.30 -5.70 -18.22
N LEU A 39 -13.89 -4.78 -17.46
CA LEU A 39 -14.39 -3.52 -18.03
C LEU A 39 -13.26 -2.68 -18.64
N GLY A 40 -12.14 -2.55 -17.95
CA GLY A 40 -11.02 -1.71 -18.35
C GLY A 40 -10.28 -2.24 -19.57
N LEU A 41 -10.10 -3.55 -19.68
CA LEU A 41 -9.30 -4.16 -20.76
C LEU A 41 -10.14 -4.47 -22.01
N PHE A 42 -11.44 -4.76 -21.87
CA PHE A 42 -12.26 -5.27 -22.98
C PHE A 42 -13.43 -4.37 -23.34
N VAL A 43 -13.92 -3.51 -22.45
CA VAL A 43 -15.12 -2.70 -22.67
C VAL A 43 -14.80 -1.22 -22.82
N ALA A 44 -13.90 -0.67 -21.99
CA ALA A 44 -13.55 0.73 -22.04
C ALA A 44 -12.94 1.11 -23.42
N PRO A 45 -13.28 2.29 -23.98
CA PRO A 45 -12.71 2.75 -25.24
C PRO A 45 -11.19 2.94 -25.12
N SER A 46 -10.48 2.90 -26.24
CA SER A 46 -9.07 3.29 -26.30
C SER A 46 -8.95 4.80 -26.11
N ASP A 47 -7.89 5.24 -25.43
CA ASP A 47 -7.59 6.67 -25.27
C ASP A 47 -7.21 7.31 -26.62
N TYR A 48 -7.63 8.54 -26.86
CA TYR A 48 -7.40 9.21 -28.15
C TYR A 48 -5.94 9.59 -28.38
N GLN A 49 -5.13 9.75 -27.34
CA GLN A 49 -3.70 10.07 -27.43
C GLN A 49 -2.81 8.85 -27.21
N GLN A 50 -3.17 8.00 -26.26
CA GLN A 50 -2.35 6.89 -25.78
C GLN A 50 -2.76 5.54 -26.36
N GLY A 51 -3.88 5.48 -27.08
CA GLY A 51 -4.43 4.23 -27.59
C GLY A 51 -4.66 3.21 -26.48
N ASP A 52 -4.36 1.94 -26.75
CA ASP A 52 -4.52 0.85 -25.78
C ASP A 52 -3.45 0.83 -24.68
N ALA A 53 -2.33 1.55 -24.83
CA ALA A 53 -1.34 1.68 -23.77
C ALA A 53 -1.91 2.32 -22.49
N PHE A 54 -2.97 3.13 -22.63
CA PHE A 54 -3.70 3.72 -21.51
C PHE A 54 -4.27 2.67 -20.54
N ARG A 55 -4.63 1.48 -21.00
CA ARG A 55 -5.27 0.43 -20.18
C ARG A 55 -4.45 0.00 -18.98
N ILE A 56 -3.13 0.25 -18.96
CA ILE A 56 -2.26 -0.01 -17.83
C ILE A 56 -2.64 0.80 -16.58
N ILE A 57 -3.40 1.89 -16.74
CA ILE A 57 -3.91 2.75 -15.67
C ILE A 57 -4.67 1.95 -14.60
N TYR A 58 -5.39 0.89 -15.01
CA TYR A 58 -6.23 0.08 -14.12
C TYR A 58 -5.44 -0.76 -13.10
N VAL A 59 -4.14 -0.90 -13.31
CA VAL A 59 -3.20 -1.53 -12.35
C VAL A 59 -2.24 -0.52 -11.78
N HIS A 60 -1.69 0.37 -12.61
CA HIS A 60 -0.67 1.34 -12.20
C HIS A 60 -1.19 2.34 -11.16
N VAL A 61 -2.31 3.01 -11.45
CA VAL A 61 -2.82 4.08 -10.58
C VAL A 61 -3.27 3.54 -9.22
N PRO A 62 -4.06 2.44 -9.12
CA PRO A 62 -4.33 1.83 -7.81
C PRO A 62 -3.07 1.45 -7.05
N SER A 63 -2.06 0.89 -7.74
CA SER A 63 -0.79 0.52 -7.09
C SER A 63 -0.04 1.73 -6.53
N ALA A 64 0.05 2.82 -7.30
CA ALA A 64 0.70 4.06 -6.88
C ALA A 64 -0.02 4.73 -5.70
N TRP A 65 -1.36 4.75 -5.69
CA TRP A 65 -2.11 5.30 -4.55
C TRP A 65 -1.96 4.44 -3.29
N LEU A 66 -2.00 3.12 -3.46
CA LEU A 66 -1.90 2.19 -2.33
C LEU A 66 -0.47 2.08 -1.77
N SER A 67 0.56 2.39 -2.56
CA SER A 67 1.92 2.52 -2.05
C SER A 67 2.01 3.65 -1.00
N LEU A 68 1.45 4.82 -1.28
CA LEU A 68 1.41 5.96 -0.37
C LEU A 68 0.47 5.72 0.82
N PHE A 69 -0.70 5.12 0.56
CA PHE A 69 -1.67 4.79 1.60
C PHE A 69 -1.11 3.78 2.61
N ALA A 70 -0.46 2.72 2.13
CA ALA A 70 0.20 1.74 2.98
C ALA A 70 1.31 2.38 3.83
N TYR A 71 2.06 3.36 3.29
CA TYR A 71 3.07 4.06 4.07
C TYR A 71 2.45 4.94 5.15
N SER A 72 1.32 5.56 4.88
CA SER A 72 0.56 6.31 5.90
C SER A 72 0.12 5.39 7.04
N ALA A 73 -0.30 4.16 6.73
CA ALA A 73 -0.60 3.15 7.75
C ALA A 73 0.66 2.74 8.54
N VAL A 74 1.80 2.52 7.88
CA VAL A 74 3.11 2.27 8.51
C VAL A 74 3.46 3.39 9.48
N PHE A 75 3.35 4.65 9.05
CA PHE A 75 3.64 5.82 9.88
C PHE A 75 2.76 5.89 11.13
N ILE A 76 1.44 5.78 10.97
CA ILE A 76 0.47 5.84 12.07
C ILE A 76 0.70 4.68 13.05
N CYS A 77 0.85 3.45 12.55
CA CYS A 77 1.11 2.28 13.39
C CYS A 77 2.44 2.41 14.14
N SER A 78 3.48 2.98 13.51
CA SER A 78 4.78 3.22 14.13
C SER A 78 4.69 4.19 15.29
N ILE A 79 3.96 5.31 15.14
CA ILE A 79 3.74 6.27 16.23
C ILE A 79 3.01 5.60 17.40
N ILE A 80 1.91 4.89 17.12
CA ILE A 80 1.11 4.22 18.15
C ILE A 80 1.97 3.17 18.86
N SER A 81 2.74 2.40 18.12
CA SER A 81 3.64 1.38 18.66
C SER A 81 4.70 1.97 19.59
N LEU A 82 5.34 3.08 19.21
CA LEU A 82 6.39 3.71 20.02
C LEU A 82 5.83 4.35 21.30
N ILE A 83 4.66 5.02 21.22
CA ILE A 83 4.07 5.72 22.36
C ILE A 83 3.45 4.73 23.35
N TRP A 84 2.60 3.81 22.88
CA TRP A 84 1.82 2.93 23.76
C TRP A 84 2.41 1.52 23.91
N LYS A 85 3.45 1.17 23.14
CA LYS A 85 4.14 -0.13 23.17
C LYS A 85 3.19 -1.33 22.96
N ILE A 86 2.22 -1.17 22.05
CA ILE A 86 1.20 -2.18 21.77
C ILE A 86 1.74 -3.12 20.67
N LYS A 87 1.90 -4.41 21.00
CA LYS A 87 2.45 -5.46 20.12
C LYS A 87 1.74 -5.54 18.76
N VAL A 88 0.43 -5.41 18.72
CA VAL A 88 -0.35 -5.50 17.49
C VAL A 88 0.07 -4.42 16.49
N PHE A 89 0.36 -3.19 16.96
CA PHE A 89 0.82 -2.12 16.06
C PHE A 89 2.25 -2.32 15.58
N GLU A 90 3.14 -2.97 16.37
CA GLU A 90 4.46 -3.38 15.88
C GLU A 90 4.33 -4.34 14.69
N ILE A 91 3.40 -5.29 14.78
CA ILE A 91 3.13 -6.29 13.76
C ILE A 91 2.45 -5.65 12.54
N LEU A 92 1.48 -4.76 12.76
CA LEU A 92 0.80 -4.03 11.69
C LEU A 92 1.78 -3.15 10.90
N THR A 93 2.75 -2.51 11.56
CA THR A 93 3.79 -1.73 10.88
C THR A 93 4.54 -2.58 9.87
N ILE A 94 5.06 -3.75 10.28
CA ILE A 94 5.87 -4.58 9.39
C ILE A 94 5.02 -5.24 8.30
N ALA A 95 3.79 -5.65 8.61
CA ALA A 95 2.87 -6.20 7.63
C ALA A 95 2.48 -5.15 6.57
N SER A 96 2.22 -3.91 6.99
CA SER A 96 1.94 -2.80 6.07
C SER A 96 3.16 -2.46 5.22
N ALA A 97 4.37 -2.49 5.79
CA ALA A 97 5.61 -2.24 5.05
C ALA A 97 5.86 -3.30 3.95
N LYS A 98 5.66 -4.59 4.25
CA LYS A 98 5.79 -5.68 3.26
C LYS A 98 4.83 -5.48 2.08
N ASN A 99 3.57 -5.18 2.36
CA ASN A 99 2.55 -4.99 1.33
C ASN A 99 2.72 -3.65 0.60
N GLY A 100 3.13 -2.60 1.30
CA GLY A 100 3.48 -1.31 0.70
C GLY A 100 4.64 -1.44 -0.29
N ALA A 101 5.70 -2.18 0.06
CA ALA A 101 6.81 -2.47 -0.84
C ALA A 101 6.34 -3.17 -2.13
N LEU A 102 5.41 -4.13 -2.03
CA LEU A 102 4.82 -4.80 -3.20
C LEU A 102 4.08 -3.81 -4.10
N PHE A 103 3.23 -2.94 -3.55
CA PHE A 103 2.50 -1.97 -4.35
C PHE A 103 3.41 -0.90 -4.95
N THR A 104 4.46 -0.47 -4.24
CA THR A 104 5.48 0.44 -4.78
C THR A 104 6.24 -0.21 -5.94
N PHE A 105 6.62 -1.48 -5.80
CA PHE A 105 7.26 -2.23 -6.90
C PHE A 105 6.33 -2.37 -8.11
N LEU A 106 5.04 -2.68 -7.90
CA LEU A 106 4.06 -2.77 -8.98
C LEU A 106 3.86 -1.41 -9.66
N ALA A 107 3.81 -0.32 -8.91
CA ALA A 107 3.72 1.03 -9.47
C ALA A 107 4.94 1.36 -10.33
N LEU A 108 6.15 1.09 -9.85
CA LEU A 108 7.39 1.31 -10.62
C LEU A 108 7.46 0.44 -11.88
N ALA A 109 7.15 -0.86 -11.76
CA ALA A 109 7.20 -1.80 -12.88
C ALA A 109 6.17 -1.43 -13.97
N THR A 110 4.92 -1.20 -13.57
CA THR A 110 3.86 -0.82 -14.51
C THR A 110 4.09 0.58 -15.08
N GLY A 111 4.65 1.51 -14.29
CA GLY A 111 5.04 2.84 -14.75
C GLY A 111 6.15 2.78 -15.80
N ALA A 112 7.16 1.93 -15.63
CA ALA A 112 8.21 1.72 -16.63
C ALA A 112 7.64 1.13 -17.93
N ILE A 113 6.74 0.14 -17.85
CA ILE A 113 6.06 -0.45 -19.00
C ILE A 113 5.23 0.62 -19.73
N TRP A 114 4.51 1.47 -19.00
CA TRP A 114 3.70 2.54 -19.57
C TRP A 114 4.56 3.66 -20.16
N GLY A 115 5.68 3.99 -19.51
CA GLY A 115 6.62 5.03 -19.98
C GLY A 115 7.22 4.73 -21.34
N LYS A 116 7.48 3.46 -21.68
CA LYS A 116 8.10 3.08 -22.95
C LYS A 116 7.30 3.55 -24.18
N PRO A 117 6.00 3.28 -24.35
CA PRO A 117 5.23 3.81 -25.47
C PRO A 117 4.95 5.32 -25.37
N MET A 118 4.91 5.91 -24.15
CA MET A 118 4.54 7.31 -23.95
C MET A 118 5.73 8.27 -24.10
N TRP A 119 6.90 7.88 -23.59
CA TRP A 119 8.09 8.72 -23.51
C TRP A 119 9.27 8.19 -24.33
N GLY A 120 9.13 7.04 -24.97
CA GLY A 120 10.20 6.39 -25.73
C GLY A 120 11.26 5.70 -24.87
N THR A 121 11.18 5.78 -23.56
CA THR A 121 12.13 5.19 -22.62
C THR A 121 11.42 4.46 -21.47
N TRP A 122 12.08 3.45 -20.89
CA TRP A 122 11.56 2.73 -19.70
C TRP A 122 11.70 3.52 -18.41
N TRP A 123 12.63 4.48 -18.35
CA TRP A 123 12.96 5.21 -17.13
C TRP A 123 13.47 6.60 -17.44
N VAL A 124 13.09 7.55 -16.61
CA VAL A 124 13.66 8.89 -16.50
C VAL A 124 13.94 9.22 -15.04
N TRP A 125 15.06 9.91 -14.79
CA TRP A 125 15.44 10.33 -13.45
C TRP A 125 14.76 11.67 -13.13
N ASP A 126 13.43 11.66 -13.10
CA ASP A 126 12.66 12.81 -12.63
C ASP A 126 12.30 12.69 -11.15
N ALA A 127 11.73 13.76 -10.59
CA ALA A 127 11.40 13.80 -9.16
C ALA A 127 10.35 12.75 -8.77
N ARG A 128 9.38 12.45 -9.65
CA ARG A 128 8.29 11.51 -9.37
C ARG A 128 8.78 10.06 -9.30
N LEU A 129 9.48 9.61 -10.34
CA LEU A 129 9.97 8.25 -10.41
C LEU A 129 11.06 7.99 -9.37
N THR A 130 11.97 8.97 -9.20
CA THR A 130 13.07 8.84 -8.24
C THR A 130 12.56 8.78 -6.80
N SER A 131 11.60 9.63 -6.41
CA SER A 131 11.05 9.60 -5.05
C SER A 131 10.20 8.34 -4.77
N GLU A 132 9.51 7.81 -5.78
CA GLU A 132 8.81 6.51 -5.66
C GLU A 132 9.82 5.35 -5.52
N LEU A 133 10.95 5.38 -6.22
CA LEU A 133 12.03 4.40 -6.05
C LEU A 133 12.66 4.49 -4.64
N ILE A 134 12.86 5.71 -4.13
CA ILE A 134 13.31 5.94 -2.75
C ILE A 134 12.30 5.35 -1.76
N LEU A 135 11.00 5.48 -2.00
CA LEU A 135 9.96 4.87 -1.18
C LEU A 135 10.12 3.35 -1.10
N LEU A 136 10.38 2.69 -2.23
CA LEU A 136 10.65 1.25 -2.24
C LEU A 136 11.86 0.90 -1.35
N PHE A 137 12.96 1.63 -1.46
CA PHE A 137 14.14 1.42 -0.61
C PHE A 137 13.85 1.68 0.86
N ILE A 138 13.06 2.68 1.20
CA ILE A 138 12.64 2.94 2.60
C ILE A 138 11.83 1.75 3.13
N TYR A 139 10.87 1.23 2.38
CA TYR A 139 10.12 0.02 2.76
C TYR A 139 11.04 -1.18 2.99
N LEU A 140 11.96 -1.44 2.06
CA LEU A 140 12.92 -2.53 2.20
C LEU A 140 13.83 -2.33 3.42
N ALA A 141 14.30 -1.11 3.67
CA ALA A 141 15.10 -0.79 4.84
C ALA A 141 14.33 -0.99 6.16
N ILE A 142 13.05 -0.61 6.23
CA ILE A 142 12.18 -0.87 7.39
C ILE A 142 12.07 -2.39 7.63
N ILE A 143 11.85 -3.18 6.58
CA ILE A 143 11.71 -4.63 6.67
C ILE A 143 13.02 -5.26 7.14
N LEU A 144 14.14 -4.91 6.51
CA LEU A 144 15.47 -5.44 6.85
C LEU A 144 15.84 -5.08 8.29
N LEU A 145 15.64 -3.82 8.69
CA LEU A 145 15.96 -3.35 10.03
C LEU A 145 15.13 -4.08 11.11
N TYR A 146 13.85 -4.36 10.83
CA TYR A 146 13.00 -5.11 11.74
C TYR A 146 13.54 -6.52 12.02
N TYR A 147 14.04 -7.22 10.99
CA TYR A 147 14.55 -8.59 11.11
C TYR A 147 16.06 -8.67 11.46
N SER A 148 16.75 -7.54 11.60
CA SER A 148 18.18 -7.51 11.94
C SER A 148 18.48 -7.75 13.44
N PHE A 149 17.45 -7.86 14.28
CA PHE A 149 17.57 -8.04 15.71
C PHE A 149 16.95 -9.36 16.16
N ASP A 150 17.61 -10.08 17.06
CA ASP A 150 17.04 -11.28 17.70
C ASP A 150 15.81 -10.94 18.57
N ASP A 151 15.83 -9.74 19.18
CA ASP A 151 14.71 -9.21 19.96
C ASP A 151 13.74 -8.43 19.06
N TYR A 152 12.56 -8.99 18.85
CA TYR A 152 11.49 -8.38 18.06
C TYR A 152 11.13 -6.95 18.48
N ARG A 153 11.20 -6.60 19.77
CA ARG A 153 10.90 -5.25 20.24
C ARG A 153 11.97 -4.25 19.87
N LYS A 154 13.25 -4.66 19.92
CA LYS A 154 14.37 -3.81 19.47
C LYS A 154 14.27 -3.59 17.96
N GLY A 155 14.02 -4.64 17.19
CA GLY A 155 13.81 -4.54 15.74
C GLY A 155 12.63 -3.65 15.39
N ALA A 156 11.47 -3.85 16.03
CA ALA A 156 10.29 -3.02 15.85
C ALA A 156 10.54 -1.55 16.18
N LYS A 157 11.25 -1.26 17.30
CA LYS A 157 11.59 0.12 17.67
C LYS A 157 12.46 0.80 16.63
N ALA A 158 13.50 0.13 16.15
CA ALA A 158 14.40 0.66 15.13
C ALA A 158 13.66 0.90 13.80
N ALA A 159 12.87 -0.09 13.34
CA ALA A 159 12.05 0.01 12.15
C ALA A 159 11.02 1.15 12.23
N ASN A 160 10.33 1.30 13.37
CA ASN A 160 9.35 2.35 13.60
C ASN A 160 9.97 3.76 13.56
N ILE A 161 11.18 3.95 14.08
CA ILE A 161 11.90 5.23 14.01
C ILE A 161 12.19 5.56 12.53
N LEU A 162 12.74 4.60 11.77
CA LEU A 162 13.00 4.78 10.34
C LEU A 162 11.70 5.07 9.57
N ALA A 163 10.61 4.39 9.89
CA ALA A 163 9.31 4.60 9.27
C ALA A 163 8.77 6.02 9.46
N ILE A 164 8.96 6.58 10.67
CA ILE A 164 8.54 7.96 10.96
C ILE A 164 9.40 8.96 10.18
N VAL A 165 10.72 8.79 10.17
CA VAL A 165 11.63 9.67 9.43
C VAL A 165 11.36 9.59 7.92
N GLY A 166 11.15 8.39 7.40
CA GLY A 166 10.88 8.17 5.97
C GLY A 166 9.55 8.76 5.47
N PHE A 167 8.62 9.10 6.37
CA PHE A 167 7.34 9.71 5.99
C PHE A 167 7.50 11.05 5.26
N ILE A 168 8.61 11.75 5.44
CA ILE A 168 8.93 12.98 4.72
C ILE A 168 8.92 12.79 3.19
N ASN A 169 9.17 11.57 2.72
CA ASN A 169 9.16 11.25 1.30
C ASN A 169 7.73 11.25 0.69
N ILE A 170 6.68 11.05 1.50
CA ILE A 170 5.29 10.98 1.01
C ILE A 170 4.82 12.30 0.41
N PRO A 171 4.91 13.47 1.09
CA PRO A 171 4.58 14.74 0.46
C PRO A 171 5.49 15.06 -0.75
N ILE A 172 6.76 14.65 -0.75
CA ILE A 172 7.65 14.84 -1.89
C ILE A 172 7.11 14.10 -3.12
N ILE A 173 6.71 12.83 -2.97
CA ILE A 173 6.08 12.08 -4.06
C ILE A 173 4.79 12.76 -4.51
N HIS A 174 3.92 13.12 -3.56
CA HIS A 174 2.60 13.66 -3.88
C HIS A 174 2.68 14.96 -4.68
N PHE A 175 3.53 15.89 -4.26
CA PHE A 175 3.69 17.20 -4.89
C PHE A 175 4.80 17.26 -5.95
N SER A 176 5.47 16.14 -6.25
CA SER A 176 6.59 16.12 -7.20
C SER A 176 6.27 16.69 -8.58
N VAL A 177 5.06 16.46 -9.08
CA VAL A 177 4.61 16.97 -10.39
C VAL A 177 4.24 18.46 -10.38
N GLU A 178 4.06 19.06 -9.20
CA GLU A 178 3.78 20.48 -9.03
C GLU A 178 5.06 21.27 -8.72
N TRP A 179 6.00 20.67 -7.98
CA TRP A 179 7.22 21.34 -7.53
C TRP A 179 8.36 21.24 -8.53
N TRP A 180 8.36 20.22 -9.39
CA TRP A 180 9.41 19.98 -10.38
C TRP A 180 8.84 19.67 -11.76
N ASN A 181 9.63 19.93 -12.79
CA ASN A 181 9.32 19.49 -14.15
C ASN A 181 9.48 17.97 -14.23
N THR A 182 8.40 17.27 -14.57
CA THR A 182 8.40 15.81 -14.77
C THR A 182 7.67 15.48 -16.08
N LEU A 183 7.97 14.31 -16.65
CA LEU A 183 7.19 13.78 -17.78
C LEU A 183 5.86 13.17 -17.31
N HIS A 184 5.69 12.97 -16.00
CA HIS A 184 4.50 12.39 -15.43
C HIS A 184 3.32 13.38 -15.47
N GLN A 185 2.14 12.89 -15.85
CA GLN A 185 0.92 13.70 -15.88
C GLN A 185 0.53 14.19 -14.48
N GLY A 186 -0.02 15.39 -14.41
CA GLY A 186 -0.69 15.88 -13.20
C GLY A 186 -1.92 15.03 -12.82
N PRO A 187 -2.51 15.27 -11.64
CA PRO A 187 -3.64 14.47 -11.15
C PRO A 187 -4.86 14.62 -12.07
N SER A 188 -5.31 13.52 -12.67
CA SER A 188 -6.50 13.47 -13.55
C SER A 188 -7.78 13.08 -12.82
N VAL A 189 -7.68 12.39 -11.68
CA VAL A 189 -8.82 11.88 -10.90
C VAL A 189 -8.92 12.54 -9.54
N MET A 190 -7.86 12.48 -8.71
CA MET A 190 -7.84 13.09 -7.36
C MET A 190 -7.42 14.56 -7.43
N LYS A 191 -8.37 15.44 -7.73
CA LYS A 191 -8.19 16.89 -7.77
C LYS A 191 -9.45 17.59 -7.22
N PHE A 192 -9.32 18.87 -6.84
CA PHE A 192 -10.45 19.66 -6.31
C PHE A 192 -11.55 20.00 -7.33
N SER A 193 -11.34 19.69 -8.62
CA SER A 193 -12.32 19.80 -9.70
C SER A 193 -12.80 18.42 -10.14
N SER A 194 -13.81 18.40 -11.04
CA SER A 194 -14.26 17.13 -11.64
C SER A 194 -13.11 16.35 -12.30
N PRO A 195 -13.12 15.02 -12.26
CA PRO A 195 -12.16 14.20 -12.98
C PRO A 195 -12.08 14.58 -14.46
N SER A 196 -10.86 14.60 -15.02
CA SER A 196 -10.62 14.89 -16.45
C SER A 196 -10.51 13.61 -17.30
N ILE A 197 -11.04 12.51 -16.81
CA ILE A 197 -11.10 11.23 -17.49
C ILE A 197 -12.56 10.90 -17.86
N ALA A 198 -12.79 10.29 -19.01
CA ALA A 198 -14.12 9.89 -19.45
C ALA A 198 -14.73 8.87 -18.46
N SER A 199 -16.05 8.93 -18.27
CA SER A 199 -16.77 8.07 -17.32
C SER A 199 -16.57 6.58 -17.60
N GLU A 200 -16.53 6.20 -18.87
CA GLU A 200 -16.33 4.83 -19.33
C GLU A 200 -14.95 4.27 -18.94
N MET A 201 -13.96 5.15 -18.76
CA MET A 201 -12.61 4.81 -18.28
C MET A 201 -12.48 4.96 -16.76
N LEU A 202 -13.27 5.87 -16.15
CA LEU A 202 -13.23 6.15 -14.72
C LEU A 202 -13.83 5.00 -13.88
N TYR A 203 -14.98 4.45 -14.28
CA TYR A 203 -15.64 3.38 -13.52
C TYR A 203 -14.76 2.14 -13.36
N PRO A 204 -14.12 1.58 -14.42
CA PRO A 204 -13.18 0.48 -14.28
C PRO A 204 -12.03 0.80 -13.30
N LEU A 205 -11.52 2.03 -13.33
CA LEU A 205 -10.47 2.48 -12.41
C LEU A 205 -10.94 2.49 -10.95
N ILE A 206 -12.17 2.95 -10.70
CA ILE A 206 -12.77 2.91 -9.36
C ILE A 206 -12.93 1.47 -8.89
N TYR A 207 -13.46 0.57 -9.73
CA TYR A 207 -13.62 -0.84 -9.36
C TYR A 207 -12.27 -1.50 -9.06
N THR A 208 -11.25 -1.33 -9.90
CA THR A 208 -9.92 -1.89 -9.62
C THR A 208 -9.32 -1.28 -8.35
N THR A 209 -9.48 0.01 -8.09
CA THR A 209 -9.00 0.67 -6.87
C THR A 209 -9.66 0.09 -5.62
N VAL A 210 -10.98 -0.12 -5.62
CA VAL A 210 -11.69 -0.77 -4.51
C VAL A 210 -11.18 -2.19 -4.30
N GLY A 211 -11.02 -2.94 -5.37
CA GLY A 211 -10.53 -4.31 -5.33
C GLY A 211 -9.10 -4.42 -4.80
N PHE A 212 -8.18 -3.58 -5.28
CA PHE A 212 -6.79 -3.54 -4.78
C PHE A 212 -6.72 -3.05 -3.32
N THR A 213 -7.60 -2.12 -2.91
CA THR A 213 -7.71 -1.69 -1.50
C THR A 213 -8.16 -2.85 -0.62
N ALA A 214 -9.17 -3.61 -1.03
CA ALA A 214 -9.62 -4.79 -0.31
C ALA A 214 -8.51 -5.86 -0.21
N TYR A 215 -7.76 -6.06 -1.31
CA TYR A 215 -6.57 -6.93 -1.29
C TYR A 215 -5.54 -6.46 -0.27
N LEU A 216 -5.17 -5.18 -0.28
CA LEU A 216 -4.20 -4.61 0.66
C LEU A 216 -4.63 -4.85 2.12
N VAL A 217 -5.89 -4.57 2.44
CA VAL A 217 -6.44 -4.80 3.79
C VAL A 217 -6.35 -6.28 4.16
N GLY A 218 -6.82 -7.18 3.29
CA GLY A 218 -6.77 -8.62 3.50
C GLY A 218 -5.34 -9.14 3.69
N ALA A 219 -4.42 -8.68 2.86
CA ALA A 219 -3.01 -9.08 2.87
C ALA A 219 -2.28 -8.56 4.13
N ILE A 220 -2.53 -7.31 4.56
CA ILE A 220 -1.99 -6.78 5.82
C ILE A 220 -2.51 -7.59 7.01
N LEU A 221 -3.82 -7.85 7.07
CA LEU A 221 -4.41 -8.62 8.17
C LEU A 221 -3.89 -10.07 8.20
N LEU A 222 -3.78 -10.73 7.05
CA LEU A 222 -3.24 -12.09 6.95
C LEU A 222 -1.77 -12.14 7.37
N SER A 223 -0.95 -11.23 6.85
CA SER A 223 0.47 -11.12 7.20
C SER A 223 0.64 -10.85 8.71
N SER A 224 -0.16 -9.92 9.24
CA SER A 224 -0.15 -9.59 10.68
C SER A 224 -0.58 -10.77 11.55
N ARG A 225 -1.60 -11.53 11.14
CA ARG A 225 -2.06 -12.72 11.86
C ARG A 225 -0.97 -13.80 11.90
N ASN A 226 -0.28 -14.02 10.79
CA ASN A 226 0.80 -15.00 10.71
C ASN A 226 1.99 -14.60 11.62
N ASP A 227 2.42 -13.34 11.55
CA ASP A 227 3.48 -12.83 12.43
C ASP A 227 3.08 -12.88 13.91
N LEU A 228 1.79 -12.67 14.22
CA LEU A 228 1.24 -12.78 15.56
C LEU A 228 1.32 -14.20 16.11
N ILE A 229 0.93 -15.20 15.33
CA ILE A 229 1.01 -16.62 15.72
C ILE A 229 2.44 -17.01 16.06
N ILE A 230 3.41 -16.58 15.23
CA ILE A 230 4.83 -16.85 15.44
C ILE A 230 5.32 -16.24 16.76
N ARG A 231 4.93 -14.99 17.04
CA ARG A 231 5.34 -14.25 18.26
C ARG A 231 4.65 -14.74 19.54
N GLU A 232 3.46 -15.32 19.42
CA GLU A 232 2.66 -15.78 20.55
C GLU A 232 2.69 -17.31 20.74
N LYS A 233 3.53 -18.04 19.98
CA LYS A 233 3.57 -19.52 19.92
C LYS A 233 3.62 -20.21 21.29
N ASN A 234 4.15 -19.56 22.32
CA ASN A 234 4.28 -20.10 23.68
C ASN A 234 3.18 -19.64 24.64
N THR A 235 2.12 -18.98 24.14
CA THR A 235 1.00 -18.52 24.98
C THR A 235 -0.17 -19.50 24.98
N ASN A 236 -0.87 -19.61 26.12
CA ASN A 236 -1.96 -20.59 26.30
C ASN A 236 -3.12 -20.40 25.31
N TRP A 237 -3.37 -19.20 24.81
CA TRP A 237 -4.46 -18.97 23.87
C TRP A 237 -4.17 -19.51 22.46
N ILE A 238 -2.89 -19.64 22.06
CA ILE A 238 -2.53 -20.26 20.79
C ILE A 238 -2.78 -21.78 20.80
N SER A 239 -2.53 -22.46 21.94
CA SER A 239 -2.79 -23.89 22.06
C SER A 239 -4.29 -24.25 22.01
N SER A 240 -5.17 -23.25 22.06
CA SER A 240 -6.64 -23.42 22.01
C SER A 240 -7.24 -23.08 20.62
N ILE A 241 -6.40 -22.82 19.59
CA ILE A 241 -6.80 -22.58 18.21
C ILE A 241 -6.50 -23.80 17.37
#